data_a00f7a10486a9ded0f99b3f371f3b311
#
_entry.id   a00f7a10486a9ded0f99b3f371f3b311
#
_cell.length_a   1.000
_cell.length_b   1.000
_cell.length_c   1.000
_cell.angle_alpha   90.00
_cell.angle_beta   90.00
_cell.angle_gamma   90.00
#
_symmetry.space_group_name_H-M   'P 1'
#
loop_
_entity.id
_entity.type
_entity.pdbx_description
1 polymer ?
#
loop_
_entity_poly.entity_id
_entity_poly.type
_entity_poly.pdbx_seq_one_letter_code
_entity_poly.pdbx_strand_id
1 'polypeptide(L)'
;MISKLWLSLLKACTSWKNTDVLLRSEQFSRFYTSQFAFKVKLPVTLLAMSFFKSAEEKEEEEWLNASIKRADRMYDSYMIDELYEYLRKATERKRHVELMWRLARVTCEKGKLCHNSEERVIFFAEAMEYINEALKTNSEISAVHKWYAILLDYNGSGASTEVRVENAKEMKNHLDRALELNPLDATSWYILGMWFYSFSDLPWYQRKLCSLLYRELPGATFQAALDCFQRAELISPNFYSQNLLMLGKTYLKMNHIELAKHYLNRTLQFKVVTVDDQRAHDEAELLLKKMKC
;
A
#
# COMPACT_ATOMS: atom_id res chain seq x y z
N MET A 1 6.49 2.64 9.49
CA MET A 1 6.65 2.69 8.03
C MET A 1 6.61 4.15 7.55
N ILE A 2 5.48 4.74 7.30
CA ILE A 2 5.30 6.14 6.84
C ILE A 2 6.00 7.19 7.75
N SER A 3 6.20 6.90 9.05
CA SER A 3 6.86 7.81 10.00
C SER A 3 8.34 8.14 9.69
N LYS A 4 9.08 7.23 9.02
CA LYS A 4 10.48 7.50 8.62
C LYS A 4 10.56 8.40 7.38
N LEU A 5 9.59 8.32 6.48
CA LEU A 5 9.45 9.20 5.32
C LEU A 5 9.34 10.68 5.77
N TRP A 6 8.59 10.93 6.84
CA TRP A 6 8.26 12.27 7.31
C TRP A 6 9.35 12.94 8.13
N LEU A 7 10.14 12.17 8.89
CA LEU A 7 11.28 12.73 9.64
C LEU A 7 12.39 13.29 8.73
N SER A 8 12.54 12.77 7.51
CA SER A 8 13.50 13.28 6.54
C SER A 8 12.97 14.48 5.72
N LEU A 9 11.65 14.65 5.58
CA LEU A 9 11.03 15.87 5.04
C LEU A 9 11.31 17.10 5.92
N LEU A 10 11.41 16.89 7.23
CA LEU A 10 11.69 17.94 8.21
C LEU A 10 13.07 18.59 8.03
N LYS A 11 14.07 17.88 7.50
CA LYS A 11 15.44 18.38 7.34
C LYS A 11 15.70 19.10 6.01
N ALA A 12 14.88 18.86 4.99
CA ALA A 12 15.12 19.38 3.63
C ALA A 12 14.46 20.75 3.35
N CYS A 13 13.46 21.15 4.13
CA CYS A 13 12.71 22.41 3.88
C CYS A 13 13.42 23.72 4.24
N THR A 14 14.65 23.68 4.75
CA THR A 14 15.38 24.91 5.14
C THR A 14 16.26 25.52 4.05
N SER A 15 16.32 24.95 2.84
CA SER A 15 17.28 25.31 1.81
C SER A 15 16.68 25.63 0.44
N TRP A 16 15.57 26.38 0.34
CA TRP A 16 15.13 26.82 -1.00
C TRP A 16 14.71 28.28 -1.06
N LYS A 17 15.50 29.03 -1.84
CA LYS A 17 15.14 30.30 -2.47
C LYS A 17 15.27 30.12 -3.99
N ASN A 18 14.20 30.52 -4.69
CA ASN A 18 14.08 30.87 -6.12
C ASN A 18 14.31 29.80 -7.19
N THR A 19 13.27 29.52 -7.99
CA THR A 19 13.22 29.94 -9.42
C THR A 19 11.83 29.72 -10.02
N ASP A 20 11.38 30.72 -10.77
CA ASP A 20 10.14 30.78 -11.56
C ASP A 20 10.17 29.85 -12.76
N VAL A 21 9.05 29.18 -13.06
CA VAL A 21 8.61 28.91 -14.44
C VAL A 21 7.09 28.87 -14.52
N LEU A 22 6.57 29.74 -15.38
CA LEU A 22 5.17 29.99 -15.74
C LEU A 22 4.71 29.13 -16.94
N LEU A 23 3.44 28.70 -16.90
CA LEU A 23 2.42 28.65 -17.97
C LEU A 23 2.58 27.72 -19.19
N ARG A 24 1.59 26.87 -19.41
CA ARG A 24 0.59 26.87 -20.52
C ARG A 24 -0.36 25.70 -20.39
N SER A 25 -1.54 25.93 -20.27
CA SER A 25 -2.91 26.01 -20.77
C SER A 25 -3.22 25.18 -22.02
N GLU A 26 -4.32 24.48 -21.91
CA GLU A 26 -5.53 24.40 -22.74
C GLU A 26 -5.63 23.39 -23.91
N GLN A 27 -6.80 22.80 -23.88
CA GLN A 27 -7.66 22.32 -24.99
C GLN A 27 -7.33 20.99 -25.67
N PHE A 28 -8.23 20.04 -25.53
CA PHE A 28 -9.12 19.62 -26.61
C PHE A 28 -10.24 18.68 -26.11
N SER A 29 -11.47 19.13 -26.31
CA SER A 29 -12.69 18.32 -26.18
C SER A 29 -13.25 17.95 -27.55
N ARG A 30 -14.00 16.84 -27.59
CA ARG A 30 -15.10 16.50 -28.52
C ARG A 30 -14.80 15.70 -29.80
N PHE A 31 -15.77 14.80 -29.99
CA PHE A 31 -16.26 14.08 -31.17
C PHE A 31 -15.71 12.65 -31.32
N TYR A 32 -16.49 11.59 -31.44
CA TYR A 32 -17.67 11.29 -32.23
C TYR A 32 -18.34 10.00 -31.73
N THR A 33 -19.65 10.04 -31.66
CA THR A 33 -20.54 8.85 -31.71
C THR A 33 -20.77 8.48 -33.18
N SER A 34 -20.58 7.24 -33.56
CA SER A 34 -21.38 6.67 -34.64
C SER A 34 -21.48 5.14 -34.52
N GLN A 35 -22.71 4.67 -34.65
CA GLN A 35 -23.15 3.30 -34.70
C GLN A 35 -22.55 2.56 -35.90
N PHE A 36 -22.03 1.36 -35.69
CA PHE A 36 -22.06 0.30 -36.71
C PHE A 36 -22.32 -1.04 -36.02
N ALA A 37 -23.57 -1.46 -36.07
CA ALA A 37 -23.99 -2.82 -35.71
C ALA A 37 -23.62 -3.76 -36.86
N PHE A 38 -22.46 -4.42 -36.75
CA PHE A 38 -22.18 -5.56 -37.63
C PHE A 38 -22.75 -6.83 -36.98
N LYS A 39 -23.86 -7.33 -37.51
CA LYS A 39 -24.37 -8.66 -37.22
C LYS A 39 -23.50 -9.71 -37.90
N VAL A 40 -22.45 -10.13 -37.21
CA VAL A 40 -21.69 -11.32 -37.60
C VAL A 40 -22.42 -12.54 -37.02
N LYS A 41 -23.07 -13.33 -37.87
CA LYS A 41 -23.51 -14.69 -37.52
C LYS A 41 -22.26 -15.58 -37.43
N LEU A 42 -21.64 -15.68 -36.23
CA LEU A 42 -20.63 -16.69 -35.97
C LEU A 42 -21.29 -18.07 -35.96
N PRO A 43 -20.71 -19.07 -36.66
CA PRO A 43 -21.23 -20.44 -36.63
C PRO A 43 -21.13 -20.99 -35.18
N VAL A 44 -22.21 -21.66 -34.75
CA VAL A 44 -22.39 -22.24 -33.39
C VAL A 44 -21.22 -23.17 -33.00
N THR A 45 -20.56 -23.77 -33.99
CA THR A 45 -19.36 -24.60 -33.79
C THR A 45 -18.14 -23.83 -33.26
N LEU A 46 -17.98 -22.56 -33.63
CA LEU A 46 -16.89 -21.69 -33.09
C LEU A 46 -17.18 -21.25 -31.66
N LEU A 47 -18.48 -21.10 -31.27
CA LEU A 47 -18.84 -20.81 -29.89
C LEU A 47 -18.62 -22.02 -28.95
N ALA A 48 -18.83 -23.25 -29.44
CA ALA A 48 -18.63 -24.45 -28.65
C ALA A 48 -17.14 -24.72 -28.36
N MET A 49 -16.23 -24.36 -29.26
CA MET A 49 -14.79 -24.55 -29.06
C MET A 49 -14.18 -23.60 -28.02
N SER A 50 -14.81 -22.49 -27.71
CA SER A 50 -14.34 -21.52 -26.69
C SER A 50 -14.69 -21.92 -25.25
N PHE A 51 -15.52 -22.95 -25.05
CA PHE A 51 -15.96 -23.41 -23.72
C PHE A 51 -15.17 -24.57 -23.12
N PHE A 52 -14.30 -25.22 -23.91
CA PHE A 52 -13.50 -26.33 -23.42
C PHE A 52 -12.03 -25.94 -23.38
N LYS A 53 -11.51 -25.64 -22.17
CA LYS A 53 -10.06 -25.55 -21.95
C LYS A 53 -9.43 -26.89 -22.31
N SER A 54 -8.26 -26.84 -22.96
CA SER A 54 -7.46 -28.05 -23.23
C SER A 54 -7.03 -28.72 -21.91
N ALA A 55 -6.63 -30.00 -21.97
CA ALA A 55 -6.14 -30.69 -20.81
C ALA A 55 -4.90 -30.00 -20.21
N GLU A 56 -4.01 -29.50 -21.06
CA GLU A 56 -2.82 -28.73 -20.66
C GLU A 56 -3.18 -27.40 -19.95
N GLU A 57 -4.18 -26.66 -20.46
CA GLU A 57 -4.63 -25.41 -19.83
C GLU A 57 -5.24 -25.66 -18.45
N LYS A 58 -5.95 -26.79 -18.27
CA LYS A 58 -6.51 -27.17 -16.97
C LYS A 58 -5.40 -27.55 -15.98
N GLU A 59 -4.43 -28.36 -16.39
CA GLU A 59 -3.29 -28.73 -15.57
C GLU A 59 -2.48 -27.52 -15.15
N GLU A 60 -2.29 -26.57 -16.07
CA GLU A 60 -1.53 -25.35 -15.77
C GLU A 60 -2.29 -24.40 -14.82
N GLU A 61 -3.62 -24.32 -14.94
CA GLU A 61 -4.48 -23.58 -14.02
C GLU A 61 -4.49 -24.21 -12.62
N GLU A 62 -4.57 -25.55 -12.55
CA GLU A 62 -4.50 -26.29 -11.29
C GLU A 62 -3.13 -26.08 -10.61
N TRP A 63 -2.04 -26.17 -11.37
CA TRP A 63 -0.71 -25.86 -10.87
C TRP A 63 -0.59 -24.42 -10.33
N LEU A 64 -1.09 -23.44 -11.06
CA LEU A 64 -1.09 -22.04 -10.65
C LEU A 64 -1.87 -21.86 -9.34
N ASN A 65 -3.08 -22.39 -9.27
CA ASN A 65 -3.92 -22.31 -8.08
C ASN A 65 -3.27 -22.99 -6.87
N ALA A 66 -2.65 -24.16 -7.06
CA ALA A 66 -1.90 -24.86 -6.03
C ALA A 66 -0.68 -24.04 -5.56
N SER A 67 0.02 -23.41 -6.49
CA SER A 67 1.19 -22.56 -6.21
C SER A 67 0.82 -21.33 -5.40
N ILE A 68 -0.28 -20.66 -5.75
CA ILE A 68 -0.83 -19.52 -5.01
C ILE A 68 -1.17 -19.91 -3.57
N LYS A 69 -1.96 -20.99 -3.41
CA LYS A 69 -2.34 -21.51 -2.09
C LYS A 69 -1.13 -21.90 -1.23
N ARG A 70 -0.10 -22.48 -1.84
CA ARG A 70 1.14 -22.82 -1.13
C ARG A 70 1.88 -21.56 -0.70
N ALA A 71 2.03 -20.58 -1.60
CA ALA A 71 2.69 -19.32 -1.29
C ALA A 71 2.00 -18.56 -0.15
N ASP A 72 0.66 -18.51 -0.14
CA ASP A 72 -0.08 -17.83 0.93
C ASP A 72 0.10 -18.55 2.28
N ARG A 73 0.06 -19.90 2.32
CA ARG A 73 0.35 -20.65 3.56
C ARG A 73 1.77 -20.43 4.08
N MET A 74 2.78 -20.38 3.18
CA MET A 74 4.16 -20.10 3.58
C MET A 74 4.30 -18.69 4.13
N TYR A 75 3.59 -17.72 3.56
CA TYR A 75 3.56 -16.33 4.05
C TYR A 75 2.92 -16.26 5.44
N ASP A 76 1.77 -16.90 5.64
CA ASP A 76 1.07 -16.95 6.93
C ASP A 76 1.90 -17.62 8.03
N SER A 77 2.78 -18.56 7.64
CA SER A 77 3.74 -19.22 8.53
C SER A 77 5.06 -18.44 8.70
N TYR A 78 5.17 -17.25 8.09
CA TYR A 78 6.34 -16.37 8.11
C TYR A 78 7.63 -17.02 7.59
N MET A 79 7.51 -17.97 6.65
CA MET A 79 8.63 -18.66 5.99
C MET A 79 9.18 -17.79 4.84
N ILE A 80 9.79 -16.64 5.16
CA ILE A 80 10.10 -15.61 4.20
C ILE A 80 11.17 -16.04 3.19
N ASP A 81 12.26 -16.66 3.63
CA ASP A 81 13.36 -17.06 2.74
C ASP A 81 12.95 -18.20 1.80
N GLU A 82 12.29 -19.21 2.33
CA GLU A 82 11.81 -20.34 1.56
C GLU A 82 10.71 -19.92 0.57
N LEU A 83 9.84 -18.99 0.98
CA LEU A 83 8.79 -18.45 0.13
C LEU A 83 9.38 -17.64 -1.03
N TYR A 84 10.41 -16.82 -0.77
CA TYR A 84 11.10 -16.06 -1.80
C TYR A 84 11.69 -16.98 -2.87
N GLU A 85 12.45 -18.02 -2.46
CA GLU A 85 13.02 -18.98 -3.40
C GLU A 85 11.94 -19.79 -4.15
N TYR A 86 10.87 -20.14 -3.47
CA TYR A 86 9.73 -20.82 -4.10
C TYR A 86 9.07 -19.97 -5.18
N LEU A 87 8.76 -18.70 -4.86
CA LEU A 87 8.08 -17.80 -5.81
C LEU A 87 8.99 -17.39 -6.97
N ARG A 88 10.30 -17.25 -6.76
CA ARG A 88 11.25 -17.04 -7.85
C ARG A 88 11.16 -18.18 -8.87
N LYS A 89 11.29 -19.42 -8.43
CA LYS A 89 11.18 -20.60 -9.30
C LYS A 89 9.81 -20.70 -9.97
N ALA A 90 8.73 -20.38 -9.24
CA ALA A 90 7.38 -20.42 -9.79
C ALA A 90 7.17 -19.36 -10.89
N THR A 91 7.72 -18.14 -10.71
CA THR A 91 7.66 -17.06 -11.71
C THR A 91 8.56 -17.32 -12.91
N GLU A 92 9.68 -18.01 -12.74
CA GLU A 92 10.52 -18.50 -13.87
C GLU A 92 9.75 -19.49 -14.75
N ARG A 93 8.96 -20.39 -14.13
CA ARG A 93 8.10 -21.33 -14.87
C ARG A 93 6.96 -20.61 -15.59
N LYS A 94 6.28 -19.71 -14.89
CA LYS A 94 5.14 -18.96 -15.44
C LYS A 94 5.08 -17.55 -14.85
N ARG A 95 5.33 -16.56 -15.71
CA ARG A 95 5.11 -15.16 -15.31
C ARG A 95 3.61 -14.87 -15.28
N HIS A 96 3.06 -14.88 -14.07
CA HIS A 96 1.65 -14.62 -13.82
C HIS A 96 1.49 -13.56 -12.74
N VAL A 97 0.56 -12.64 -12.94
CA VAL A 97 0.36 -11.48 -12.04
C VAL A 97 0.18 -11.90 -10.58
N GLU A 98 -0.54 -13.00 -10.33
CA GLU A 98 -0.77 -13.53 -8.98
C GLU A 98 0.50 -14.03 -8.28
N LEU A 99 1.46 -14.55 -9.03
CA LEU A 99 2.77 -14.94 -8.49
C LEU A 99 3.68 -13.72 -8.34
N MET A 100 3.63 -12.79 -9.29
CA MET A 100 4.52 -11.62 -9.32
C MET A 100 4.26 -10.66 -8.17
N TRP A 101 3.00 -10.32 -7.87
CA TRP A 101 2.74 -9.44 -6.73
C TRP A 101 3.07 -10.11 -5.39
N ARG A 102 2.93 -11.46 -5.28
CA ARG A 102 3.36 -12.21 -4.11
C ARG A 102 4.89 -12.23 -3.97
N LEU A 103 5.59 -12.35 -5.10
CA LEU A 103 7.05 -12.24 -5.13
C LEU A 103 7.49 -10.84 -4.70
N ALA A 104 6.87 -9.77 -5.22
CA ALA A 104 7.12 -8.40 -4.77
C ALA A 104 6.89 -8.24 -3.25
N ARG A 105 5.78 -8.82 -2.72
CA ARG A 105 5.48 -8.82 -1.28
C ARG A 105 6.59 -9.46 -0.46
N VAL A 106 6.98 -10.69 -0.79
CA VAL A 106 8.00 -11.41 -0.01
C VAL A 106 9.38 -10.79 -0.14
N THR A 107 9.73 -10.25 -1.31
CA THR A 107 10.98 -9.50 -1.52
C THR A 107 11.02 -8.24 -0.65
N CYS A 108 9.89 -7.54 -0.52
CA CYS A 108 9.75 -6.41 0.42
C CYS A 108 9.97 -6.85 1.87
N GLU A 109 9.40 -7.98 2.29
CA GLU A 109 9.60 -8.52 3.65
C GLU A 109 11.08 -8.88 3.89
N LYS A 110 11.77 -9.49 2.91
CA LYS A 110 13.23 -9.72 3.02
C LYS A 110 13.99 -8.41 3.24
N GLY A 111 13.68 -7.38 2.47
CA GLY A 111 14.28 -6.06 2.66
C GLY A 111 14.01 -5.47 4.04
N LYS A 112 12.84 -5.69 4.63
CA LYS A 112 12.50 -5.26 6.00
C LYS A 112 13.33 -5.97 7.06
N LEU A 113 13.61 -7.27 6.86
CA LEU A 113 14.38 -8.10 7.77
C LEU A 113 15.90 -7.89 7.63
N CYS A 114 16.33 -7.36 6.50
CA CYS A 114 17.75 -7.14 6.23
C CYS A 114 18.37 -6.10 7.17
N HIS A 115 19.46 -6.46 7.85
CA HIS A 115 20.20 -5.55 8.73
C HIS A 115 21.11 -4.59 7.95
N ASN A 116 21.64 -5.04 6.81
CA ASN A 116 22.48 -4.23 5.94
C ASN A 116 21.60 -3.23 5.15
N SER A 117 21.96 -1.94 5.23
CA SER A 117 21.22 -0.86 4.56
C SER A 117 21.33 -0.91 3.04
N GLU A 118 22.46 -1.36 2.50
CA GLU A 118 22.69 -1.46 1.05
C GLU A 118 21.89 -2.62 0.45
N GLU A 119 21.97 -3.80 1.05
CA GLU A 119 21.16 -4.95 0.64
C GLU A 119 19.68 -4.68 0.75
N ARG A 120 19.24 -3.94 1.77
CA ARG A 120 17.85 -3.52 1.95
C ARG A 120 17.34 -2.70 0.76
N VAL A 121 18.15 -1.76 0.27
CA VAL A 121 17.80 -0.95 -0.91
C VAL A 121 17.67 -1.83 -2.16
N ILE A 122 18.55 -2.82 -2.33
CA ILE A 122 18.50 -3.76 -3.45
C ILE A 122 17.18 -4.55 -3.43
N PHE A 123 16.79 -5.10 -2.25
CA PHE A 123 15.53 -5.83 -2.15
C PHE A 123 14.29 -4.96 -2.43
N PHE A 124 14.28 -3.71 -1.98
CA PHE A 124 13.15 -2.82 -2.28
C PHE A 124 13.10 -2.44 -3.76
N ALA A 125 14.26 -2.24 -4.42
CA ALA A 125 14.31 -1.99 -5.85
C ALA A 125 13.83 -3.22 -6.65
N GLU A 126 14.30 -4.42 -6.30
CA GLU A 126 13.87 -5.68 -6.91
C GLU A 126 12.35 -5.89 -6.75
N ALA A 127 11.81 -5.66 -5.54
CA ALA A 127 10.38 -5.75 -5.29
C ALA A 127 9.58 -4.75 -6.15
N MET A 128 10.12 -3.55 -6.38
CA MET A 128 9.50 -2.54 -7.23
C MET A 128 9.48 -2.96 -8.71
N GLU A 129 10.50 -3.67 -9.18
CA GLU A 129 10.51 -4.23 -10.55
C GLU A 129 9.39 -5.26 -10.72
N TYR A 130 9.24 -6.21 -9.79
CA TYR A 130 8.19 -7.22 -9.84
C TYR A 130 6.79 -6.60 -9.81
N ILE A 131 6.55 -5.61 -8.95
CA ILE A 131 5.22 -5.00 -8.87
C ILE A 131 4.90 -4.13 -10.09
N ASN A 132 5.89 -3.46 -10.67
CA ASN A 132 5.74 -2.72 -11.93
C ASN A 132 5.35 -3.65 -13.08
N GLU A 133 5.97 -4.83 -13.16
CA GLU A 133 5.62 -5.83 -14.17
C GLU A 133 4.22 -6.41 -13.93
N ALA A 134 3.87 -6.69 -12.68
CA ALA A 134 2.52 -7.13 -12.30
C ALA A 134 1.46 -6.11 -12.72
N LEU A 135 1.71 -4.82 -12.47
CA LEU A 135 0.81 -3.72 -12.82
C LEU A 135 0.61 -3.61 -14.36
N LYS A 136 1.69 -3.75 -15.14
CA LYS A 136 1.62 -3.77 -16.62
C LYS A 136 0.85 -4.99 -17.14
N THR A 137 0.94 -6.12 -16.43
CA THR A 137 0.27 -7.36 -16.84
C THR A 137 -1.24 -7.30 -16.58
N ASN A 138 -1.65 -6.83 -15.40
CA ASN A 138 -3.05 -6.67 -15.05
C ASN A 138 -3.21 -5.62 -13.92
N SER A 139 -3.79 -4.48 -14.26
CA SER A 139 -4.10 -3.38 -13.34
C SER A 139 -5.45 -3.54 -12.61
N GLU A 140 -6.19 -4.62 -12.83
CA GLU A 140 -7.49 -4.84 -12.18
C GLU A 140 -7.40 -5.72 -10.92
N ILE A 141 -6.22 -5.81 -10.31
CA ILE A 141 -5.96 -6.59 -9.10
C ILE A 141 -5.61 -5.66 -7.94
N SER A 142 -6.48 -5.61 -6.94
CA SER A 142 -6.34 -4.77 -5.74
C SER A 142 -4.97 -4.94 -5.05
N ALA A 143 -4.51 -6.19 -4.91
CA ALA A 143 -3.23 -6.49 -4.27
C ALA A 143 -2.03 -5.86 -4.99
N VAL A 144 -2.08 -5.74 -6.33
CA VAL A 144 -1.02 -5.09 -7.13
C VAL A 144 -0.93 -3.61 -6.75
N HIS A 145 -2.04 -2.90 -6.73
CA HIS A 145 -2.08 -1.48 -6.35
C HIS A 145 -1.67 -1.27 -4.89
N LYS A 146 -2.14 -2.11 -3.99
CA LYS A 146 -1.73 -2.06 -2.58
C LYS A 146 -0.23 -2.20 -2.41
N TRP A 147 0.38 -3.21 -3.02
CA TRP A 147 1.82 -3.46 -2.87
C TRP A 147 2.66 -2.43 -3.62
N TYR A 148 2.16 -1.88 -4.74
CA TYR A 148 2.78 -0.75 -5.40
C TYR A 148 2.88 0.47 -4.46
N ALA A 149 1.77 0.83 -3.82
CA ALA A 149 1.73 1.93 -2.85
C ALA A 149 2.68 1.71 -1.66
N ILE A 150 2.75 0.47 -1.12
CA ILE A 150 3.68 0.11 -0.05
C ILE A 150 5.13 0.29 -0.49
N LEU A 151 5.48 -0.18 -1.70
CA LEU A 151 6.83 -0.13 -2.23
C LEU A 151 7.29 1.28 -2.58
N LEU A 152 6.38 2.17 -3.00
CA LEU A 152 6.70 3.60 -3.17
C LEU A 152 7.20 4.23 -1.86
N ASP A 153 6.62 3.87 -0.72
CA ASP A 153 7.05 4.35 0.59
C ASP A 153 8.48 3.89 0.94
N TYR A 154 8.79 2.60 0.69
CA TYR A 154 10.12 2.05 0.99
C TYR A 154 11.20 2.60 0.06
N ASN A 155 10.94 2.69 -1.24
CA ASN A 155 11.90 3.19 -2.23
C ASN A 155 12.11 4.70 -2.13
N GLY A 156 11.12 5.45 -1.64
CA GLY A 156 11.22 6.90 -1.48
C GLY A 156 12.06 7.38 -0.30
N SER A 157 12.55 6.49 0.56
CA SER A 157 13.19 6.86 1.85
C SER A 157 14.49 7.67 1.74
N GLY A 158 15.18 7.61 0.61
CA GLY A 158 16.41 8.38 0.31
C GLY A 158 16.25 9.44 -0.78
N ALA A 159 15.04 9.62 -1.31
CA ALA A 159 14.78 10.51 -2.43
C ALA A 159 14.68 12.00 -2.02
N SER A 160 14.78 12.91 -3.01
CA SER A 160 14.54 14.34 -2.79
C SER A 160 13.11 14.62 -2.30
N THR A 161 12.88 15.81 -1.76
CA THR A 161 11.56 16.21 -1.25
C THR A 161 10.50 16.14 -2.35
N GLU A 162 10.84 16.62 -3.55
CA GLU A 162 9.95 16.62 -4.72
C GLU A 162 9.50 15.21 -5.09
N VAL A 163 10.46 14.28 -5.25
CA VAL A 163 10.18 12.87 -5.57
C VAL A 163 9.31 12.21 -4.51
N ARG A 164 9.59 12.48 -3.24
CA ARG A 164 8.84 11.89 -2.11
C ARG A 164 7.40 12.35 -2.06
N VAL A 165 7.15 13.56 -2.48
CA VAL A 165 5.80 14.07 -2.49
C VAL A 165 5.05 13.58 -3.73
N GLU A 166 5.70 13.46 -4.88
CA GLU A 166 5.09 12.80 -6.04
C GLU A 166 4.76 11.34 -5.71
N ASN A 167 5.67 10.62 -5.06
CA ASN A 167 5.41 9.27 -4.56
C ASN A 167 4.22 9.23 -3.60
N ALA A 168 4.07 10.21 -2.71
CA ALA A 168 2.94 10.25 -1.79
C ALA A 168 1.59 10.46 -2.51
N LYS A 169 1.56 11.25 -3.57
CA LYS A 169 0.38 11.42 -4.42
C LYS A 169 0.06 10.13 -5.18
N GLU A 170 1.07 9.56 -5.82
CA GLU A 170 0.93 8.29 -6.55
C GLU A 170 0.49 7.16 -5.62
N MET A 171 1.07 7.08 -4.42
CA MET A 171 0.66 6.15 -3.37
C MET A 171 -0.83 6.26 -3.05
N LYS A 172 -1.35 7.50 -2.89
CA LYS A 172 -2.78 7.71 -2.63
C LYS A 172 -3.65 7.22 -3.78
N ASN A 173 -3.29 7.55 -5.02
CA ASN A 173 -4.03 7.12 -6.20
C ASN A 173 -4.10 5.58 -6.29
N HIS A 174 -2.99 4.90 -6.00
CA HIS A 174 -2.95 3.45 -5.98
C HIS A 174 -3.74 2.85 -4.81
N LEU A 175 -3.75 3.47 -3.63
CA LEU A 175 -4.58 3.03 -2.51
C LEU A 175 -6.06 3.22 -2.80
N ASP A 176 -6.47 4.35 -3.39
CA ASP A 176 -7.84 4.58 -3.83
C ASP A 176 -8.27 3.49 -4.82
N ARG A 177 -7.43 3.20 -5.84
CA ARG A 177 -7.72 2.13 -6.81
C ARG A 177 -7.78 0.74 -6.18
N ALA A 178 -6.89 0.44 -5.23
CA ALA A 178 -6.93 -0.81 -4.49
C ALA A 178 -8.25 -0.99 -3.73
N LEU A 179 -8.77 0.07 -3.13
CA LEU A 179 -10.03 0.07 -2.37
C LEU A 179 -11.27 0.08 -3.28
N GLU A 180 -11.20 0.68 -4.47
CA GLU A 180 -12.25 0.53 -5.50
C GLU A 180 -12.38 -0.93 -5.94
N LEU A 181 -11.26 -1.61 -6.17
CA LEU A 181 -11.21 -3.01 -6.58
C LEU A 181 -11.57 -3.98 -5.44
N ASN A 182 -11.18 -3.67 -4.22
CA ASN A 182 -11.51 -4.47 -3.04
C ASN A 182 -11.75 -3.57 -1.81
N PRO A 183 -12.99 -3.14 -1.57
CA PRO A 183 -13.35 -2.29 -0.43
C PRO A 183 -13.28 -3.01 0.93
N LEU A 184 -13.07 -4.34 0.94
CA LEU A 184 -12.95 -5.14 2.16
C LEU A 184 -11.51 -5.47 2.54
N ASP A 185 -10.51 -4.79 1.95
CA ASP A 185 -9.11 -4.97 2.34
C ASP A 185 -8.74 -4.04 3.52
N ALA A 186 -8.76 -4.59 4.73
CA ALA A 186 -8.41 -3.87 5.95
C ALA A 186 -7.01 -3.24 5.90
N THR A 187 -6.04 -3.91 5.25
CA THR A 187 -4.67 -3.40 5.12
C THR A 187 -4.62 -2.12 4.28
N SER A 188 -5.32 -2.08 3.15
CA SER A 188 -5.39 -0.88 2.31
C SER A 188 -6.04 0.30 3.04
N TRP A 189 -7.11 0.07 3.82
CA TRP A 189 -7.70 1.08 4.69
C TRP A 189 -6.73 1.59 5.74
N TYR A 190 -5.99 0.68 6.41
CA TYR A 190 -4.97 1.06 7.38
C TYR A 190 -3.88 1.95 6.74
N ILE A 191 -3.35 1.58 5.57
CA ILE A 191 -2.29 2.34 4.90
C ILE A 191 -2.81 3.72 4.45
N LEU A 192 -4.04 3.79 3.94
CA LEU A 192 -4.69 5.07 3.60
C LEU A 192 -4.89 5.94 4.85
N GLY A 193 -5.30 5.36 5.97
CA GLY A 193 -5.37 6.03 7.26
C GLY A 193 -4.03 6.59 7.72
N MET A 194 -2.93 5.83 7.55
CA MET A 194 -1.57 6.28 7.82
C MET A 194 -1.18 7.47 6.93
N TRP A 195 -1.58 7.45 5.66
CA TRP A 195 -1.38 8.54 4.73
C TRP A 195 -2.08 9.82 5.23
N PHE A 196 -3.38 9.77 5.53
CA PHE A 196 -4.12 10.92 6.07
C PHE A 196 -3.54 11.42 7.39
N TYR A 197 -3.23 10.52 8.33
CA TYR A 197 -2.65 10.88 9.62
C TYR A 197 -1.34 11.64 9.45
N SER A 198 -0.44 11.14 8.60
CA SER A 198 0.87 11.72 8.39
C SER A 198 0.78 13.16 7.84
N PHE A 199 -0.11 13.41 6.90
CA PHE A 199 -0.34 14.75 6.36
C PHE A 199 -1.03 15.68 7.38
N SER A 200 -1.94 15.15 8.21
CA SER A 200 -2.61 15.92 9.25
C SER A 200 -1.66 16.32 10.39
N ASP A 201 -0.66 15.51 10.67
CA ASP A 201 0.33 15.73 11.75
C ASP A 201 1.48 16.66 11.33
N LEU A 202 1.53 17.09 10.07
CA LEU A 202 2.52 18.07 9.60
C LEU A 202 2.35 19.42 10.31
N PRO A 203 3.45 20.08 10.71
CA PRO A 203 3.43 21.47 11.11
C PRO A 203 2.75 22.35 10.06
N TRP A 204 2.05 23.40 10.50
CA TRP A 204 1.21 24.24 9.63
C TRP A 204 2.00 24.84 8.43
N TYR A 205 3.27 25.22 8.63
CA TYR A 205 4.11 25.78 7.57
C TYR A 205 4.50 24.74 6.51
N GLN A 206 4.73 23.48 6.92
CA GLN A 206 4.99 22.40 5.97
C GLN A 206 3.73 22.03 5.19
N ARG A 207 2.58 22.00 5.86
CA ARG A 207 1.28 21.76 5.21
C ARG A 207 0.99 22.85 4.17
N LYS A 208 1.26 24.13 4.49
CA LYS A 208 1.12 25.23 3.55
C LYS A 208 2.09 25.11 2.36
N LEU A 209 3.34 24.73 2.60
CA LEU A 209 4.30 24.47 1.53
C LEU A 209 3.86 23.32 0.62
N CYS A 210 3.43 22.20 1.20
CA CYS A 210 2.85 21.10 0.44
C CYS A 210 1.65 21.56 -0.40
N SER A 211 0.73 22.37 0.13
CA SER A 211 -0.42 22.86 -0.63
C SER A 211 -0.05 23.79 -1.79
N LEU A 212 1.03 24.55 -1.66
CA LEU A 212 1.55 25.41 -2.74
C LEU A 212 2.21 24.58 -3.86
N LEU A 213 2.92 23.52 -3.52
CA LEU A 213 3.58 22.65 -4.49
C LEU A 213 2.58 21.72 -5.21
N TYR A 214 1.48 21.37 -4.57
CA TYR A 214 0.58 20.30 -5.00
C TYR A 214 -0.79 20.75 -5.49
N ARG A 215 -1.11 22.03 -5.48
CA ARG A 215 -2.45 22.58 -5.80
C ARG A 215 -3.63 21.92 -5.08
N GLU A 216 -3.54 20.63 -4.72
CA GLU A 216 -4.57 19.85 -4.04
C GLU A 216 -3.93 18.73 -3.19
N LEU A 217 -3.56 19.01 -1.94
CA LEU A 217 -3.62 17.96 -0.92
C LEU A 217 -5.09 17.82 -0.52
N PRO A 218 -5.80 16.77 -0.97
CA PRO A 218 -7.20 16.62 -0.62
C PRO A 218 -7.29 16.50 0.89
N GLY A 219 -7.97 17.43 1.55
CA GLY A 219 -8.55 17.38 2.89
C GLY A 219 -7.99 16.39 3.90
N ALA A 220 -6.65 16.23 4.00
CA ALA A 220 -6.06 15.36 4.99
C ALA A 220 -6.38 15.91 6.37
N THR A 221 -7.20 15.19 7.12
CA THR A 221 -7.62 15.51 8.48
C THR A 221 -7.45 14.29 9.38
N PHE A 222 -7.30 14.52 10.68
CA PHE A 222 -7.32 13.41 11.63
C PHE A 222 -8.65 12.65 11.61
N GLN A 223 -9.77 13.30 11.23
CA GLN A 223 -11.05 12.62 11.06
C GLN A 223 -10.98 11.63 9.89
N ALA A 224 -10.45 12.01 8.71
CA ALA A 224 -10.29 11.11 7.59
C ALA A 224 -9.37 9.92 7.92
N ALA A 225 -8.30 10.17 8.69
CA ALA A 225 -7.44 9.10 9.19
C ALA A 225 -8.20 8.15 10.12
N LEU A 226 -8.98 8.70 11.05
CA LEU A 226 -9.79 7.93 12.00
C LEU A 226 -10.81 7.05 11.28
N ASP A 227 -11.52 7.59 10.29
CA ASP A 227 -12.52 6.86 9.50
C ASP A 227 -11.88 5.65 8.79
N CYS A 228 -10.69 5.83 8.23
CA CYS A 228 -9.93 4.75 7.60
C CYS A 228 -9.51 3.67 8.60
N PHE A 229 -8.94 4.04 9.76
CA PHE A 229 -8.52 3.07 10.78
C PHE A 229 -9.72 2.33 11.39
N GLN A 230 -10.84 3.02 11.63
CA GLN A 230 -12.07 2.40 12.07
C GLN A 230 -12.64 1.44 11.03
N ARG A 231 -12.60 1.83 9.75
CA ARG A 231 -13.03 0.95 8.66
C ARG A 231 -12.18 -0.32 8.59
N ALA A 232 -10.87 -0.20 8.73
CA ALA A 232 -9.96 -1.35 8.80
C ALA A 232 -10.30 -2.28 9.97
N GLU A 233 -10.52 -1.71 11.17
CA GLU A 233 -10.90 -2.46 12.37
C GLU A 233 -12.28 -3.12 12.26
N LEU A 234 -13.25 -2.47 11.60
CA LEU A 234 -14.57 -3.04 11.35
C LEU A 234 -14.54 -4.22 10.39
N ILE A 235 -13.73 -4.14 9.33
CA ILE A 235 -13.57 -5.21 8.33
C ILE A 235 -12.90 -6.43 8.95
N SER A 236 -11.84 -6.23 9.71
CA SER A 236 -11.08 -7.30 10.34
C SER A 236 -10.66 -6.90 11.76
N PRO A 237 -11.48 -7.19 12.78
CA PRO A 237 -11.20 -6.81 14.16
C PRO A 237 -9.89 -7.43 14.67
N ASN A 238 -9.05 -6.62 15.28
CA ASN A 238 -7.75 -7.02 15.83
C ASN A 238 -6.81 -7.68 14.80
N PHE A 239 -6.88 -7.29 13.52
CA PHE A 239 -6.00 -7.87 12.50
C PHE A 239 -4.55 -7.39 12.62
N TYR A 240 -4.33 -6.21 13.20
CA TYR A 240 -3.01 -5.59 13.26
C TYR A 240 -2.86 -4.65 14.46
N SER A 241 -1.84 -4.89 15.28
CA SER A 241 -1.55 -4.10 16.48
C SER A 241 -1.32 -2.62 16.19
N GLN A 242 -0.66 -2.33 15.06
CA GLN A 242 -0.41 -0.95 14.61
C GLN A 242 -1.71 -0.19 14.28
N ASN A 243 -2.77 -0.89 13.79
CA ASN A 243 -4.06 -0.23 13.57
C ASN A 243 -4.68 0.23 14.88
N LEU A 244 -4.63 -0.60 15.93
CA LEU A 244 -5.10 -0.24 17.27
C LEU A 244 -4.30 0.92 17.86
N LEU A 245 -2.97 0.90 17.72
CA LEU A 245 -2.09 1.99 18.13
C LEU A 245 -2.49 3.30 17.43
N MET A 246 -2.70 3.26 16.11
CA MET A 246 -3.03 4.45 15.33
C MET A 246 -4.42 4.99 15.64
N LEU A 247 -5.40 4.13 15.94
CA LEU A 247 -6.68 4.56 16.51
C LEU A 247 -6.47 5.34 17.80
N GLY A 248 -5.69 4.80 18.75
CA GLY A 248 -5.36 5.47 20.00
C GLY A 248 -4.67 6.83 19.78
N LYS A 249 -3.66 6.88 18.93
CA LYS A 249 -2.93 8.12 18.59
C LYS A 249 -3.82 9.15 17.91
N THR A 250 -4.69 8.73 17.00
CA THR A 250 -5.61 9.63 16.30
C THR A 250 -6.63 10.22 17.25
N TYR A 251 -7.20 9.44 18.16
CA TYR A 251 -8.07 9.94 19.21
C TYR A 251 -7.36 10.93 20.14
N LEU A 252 -6.07 10.70 20.47
CA LEU A 252 -5.28 11.68 21.22
C LEU A 252 -5.16 13.02 20.50
N LYS A 253 -4.85 12.99 19.21
CA LYS A 253 -4.76 14.21 18.37
C LYS A 253 -6.08 14.97 18.27
N MET A 254 -7.20 14.27 18.41
CA MET A 254 -8.56 14.83 18.42
C MET A 254 -9.07 15.17 19.82
N ASN A 255 -8.24 15.03 20.86
CA ASN A 255 -8.57 15.27 22.26
C ASN A 255 -9.69 14.36 22.83
N HIS A 256 -9.86 13.17 22.25
CA HIS A 256 -10.79 12.15 22.76
C HIS A 256 -10.08 11.18 23.71
N ILE A 257 -9.77 11.65 24.91
CA ILE A 257 -8.84 11.00 25.85
C ILE A 257 -9.27 9.57 26.23
N GLU A 258 -10.56 9.37 26.53
CA GLU A 258 -11.03 8.04 26.98
C GLU A 258 -11.02 7.00 25.86
N LEU A 259 -11.36 7.39 24.63
CA LEU A 259 -11.24 6.52 23.47
C LEU A 259 -9.78 6.21 23.14
N ALA A 260 -8.90 7.20 23.28
CA ALA A 260 -7.46 6.99 23.14
C ALA A 260 -6.94 5.95 24.12
N LYS A 261 -7.26 6.08 25.42
CA LYS A 261 -6.89 5.09 26.45
C LYS A 261 -7.43 3.71 26.11
N HIS A 262 -8.68 3.63 25.67
CA HIS A 262 -9.31 2.36 25.30
C HIS A 262 -8.49 1.64 24.22
N TYR A 263 -8.18 2.29 23.11
CA TYR A 263 -7.44 1.65 22.01
C TYR A 263 -5.96 1.40 22.34
N LEU A 264 -5.31 2.27 23.10
CA LEU A 264 -3.94 2.03 23.56
C LEU A 264 -3.87 0.82 24.52
N ASN A 265 -4.86 0.64 25.41
CA ASN A 265 -4.93 -0.57 26.24
C ASN A 265 -5.20 -1.83 25.41
N ARG A 266 -6.04 -1.76 24.38
CA ARG A 266 -6.23 -2.88 23.44
C ARG A 266 -4.93 -3.21 22.72
N THR A 267 -4.11 -2.22 22.37
CA THR A 267 -2.78 -2.46 21.79
C THR A 267 -1.88 -3.24 22.74
N LEU A 268 -1.89 -2.92 24.04
CA LEU A 268 -1.13 -3.66 25.06
C LEU A 268 -1.62 -5.10 25.27
N GLN A 269 -2.90 -5.37 25.01
CA GLN A 269 -3.49 -6.70 25.10
C GLN A 269 -3.25 -7.56 23.84
N PHE A 270 -2.77 -6.94 22.78
CA PHE A 270 -2.49 -7.65 21.52
C PHE A 270 -1.31 -8.61 21.72
N LYS A 271 -1.43 -9.83 21.17
CA LYS A 271 -0.35 -10.82 21.24
C LYS A 271 0.85 -10.35 20.41
N VAL A 272 1.99 -10.19 21.04
CA VAL A 272 3.24 -9.84 20.37
C VAL A 272 3.79 -11.07 19.64
N VAL A 273 3.85 -11.01 18.32
CA VAL A 273 4.39 -12.05 17.44
C VAL A 273 5.49 -11.48 16.55
N THR A 274 5.35 -10.23 16.12
CA THR A 274 6.27 -9.57 15.19
C THR A 274 7.02 -8.41 15.86
N VAL A 275 8.08 -7.94 15.22
CA VAL A 275 8.79 -6.72 15.64
C VAL A 275 7.87 -5.48 15.60
N ASP A 276 6.93 -5.45 14.65
CA ASP A 276 5.96 -4.36 14.56
C ASP A 276 4.97 -4.38 15.73
N ASP A 277 4.58 -5.57 16.21
CA ASP A 277 3.74 -5.69 17.41
C ASP A 277 4.47 -5.20 18.66
N GLN A 278 5.75 -5.57 18.82
CA GLN A 278 6.55 -5.11 19.94
C GLN A 278 6.67 -3.58 19.94
N ARG A 279 6.93 -2.97 18.78
CA ARG A 279 6.99 -1.51 18.64
C ARG A 279 5.65 -0.84 18.98
N ALA A 280 4.54 -1.43 18.53
CA ALA A 280 3.22 -0.92 18.87
C ALA A 280 2.96 -0.95 20.37
N HIS A 281 3.33 -2.05 21.02
CA HIS A 281 3.22 -2.24 22.45
C HIS A 281 4.03 -1.19 23.23
N ASP A 282 5.33 -1.05 22.89
CA ASP A 282 6.23 -0.09 23.57
C ASP A 282 5.74 1.35 23.43
N GLU A 283 5.27 1.74 22.24
CA GLU A 283 4.74 3.08 21.97
C GLU A 283 3.41 3.32 22.71
N ALA A 284 2.52 2.33 22.76
CA ALA A 284 1.27 2.42 23.51
C ALA A 284 1.51 2.59 25.01
N GLU A 285 2.45 1.83 25.58
CA GLU A 285 2.83 1.94 26.99
C GLU A 285 3.38 3.34 27.32
N LEU A 286 4.27 3.86 26.46
CA LEU A 286 4.84 5.19 26.62
C LEU A 286 3.74 6.28 26.60
N LEU A 287 2.79 6.18 25.66
CA LEU A 287 1.68 7.13 25.55
C LEU A 287 0.77 7.09 26.78
N LEU A 288 0.41 5.89 27.25
CA LEU A 288 -0.41 5.74 28.45
C LEU A 288 0.27 6.27 29.71
N LYS A 289 1.61 6.11 29.85
CA LYS A 289 2.39 6.70 30.96
C LYS A 289 2.31 8.22 30.90
N LYS A 290 2.46 8.84 29.74
CA LYS A 290 2.37 10.30 29.57
C LYS A 290 0.97 10.87 29.87
N MET A 291 -0.08 10.07 29.72
CA MET A 291 -1.46 10.49 30.00
C MET A 291 -1.84 10.40 31.49
N LYS A 292 -0.99 9.79 32.33
CA LYS A 292 -1.20 9.68 33.79
C LYS A 292 -0.51 10.82 34.56
N CYS A 293 0.41 11.52 33.92
CA CYS A 293 1.10 12.68 34.45
C CYS A 293 0.38 13.97 34.06
#